data_61a6ca4f5e52e467626f6527a96629c3
#
_entry.id   61a6ca4f5e52e467626f6527a96629c3
#
_cell.length_a   1.000
_cell.length_b   1.000
_cell.length_c   1.000
_cell.angle_alpha   90.00
_cell.angle_beta   90.00
_cell.angle_gamma   90.00
#
_symmetry.space_group_name_H-M   'P 1'
#
loop_
_entity.id
_entity.type
_entity.pdbx_description
1 polymer ?
#
loop_
_entity_poly.entity_id
_entity_poly.type
_entity_poly.pdbx_seq_one_letter_code
_entity_poly.pdbx_strand_id
1 'polypeptide(L)'
;MTKNRFERVSEIQPDAITLSLKKSGDVEVGAVIFPATVSGGRLSEDKISGDLPAVESFRSAIKLANDMKVAIVVMDPENVWQDNWGELYTPIED
;
A
#
# COMPACT_ATOMS: atom_id res chain seq x y z
N MET A 1 11.10 -19.53 -7.35
CA MET A 1 11.05 -18.09 -7.16
C MET A 1 9.99 -17.74 -6.13
N THR A 2 10.35 -16.98 -5.12
CA THR A 2 9.41 -16.64 -4.06
C THR A 2 8.57 -15.44 -4.48
N LYS A 3 7.26 -15.53 -4.28
CA LYS A 3 6.39 -14.39 -4.51
C LYS A 3 6.55 -13.40 -3.35
N ASN A 4 6.47 -12.12 -3.65
CA ASN A 4 6.36 -11.11 -2.61
C ASN A 4 5.06 -11.31 -1.85
N ARG A 5 5.09 -11.06 -0.56
CA ARG A 5 3.90 -11.18 0.29
C ARG A 5 3.60 -9.84 0.92
N PHE A 6 2.33 -9.49 0.93
CA PHE A 6 1.86 -8.22 1.47
C PHE A 6 0.76 -8.46 2.49
N GLU A 7 0.83 -7.76 3.61
CA GLU A 7 -0.16 -7.90 4.66
C GLU A 7 -1.38 -7.04 4.35
N ARG A 8 -2.55 -7.65 4.44
CA ARG A 8 -3.81 -6.95 4.29
C ARG A 8 -4.21 -6.35 5.64
N VAL A 9 -4.57 -5.06 5.62
CA VAL A 9 -4.96 -4.35 6.84
C VAL A 9 -6.30 -3.67 6.60
N SER A 10 -6.97 -3.33 7.71
CA SER A 10 -8.27 -2.64 7.63
C SER A 10 -8.15 -1.14 7.87
N GLU A 11 -6.97 -0.68 8.26
CA GLU A 11 -6.75 0.75 8.50
C GLU A 11 -5.29 1.12 8.24
N ILE A 12 -5.04 2.42 8.11
CA ILE A 12 -3.70 2.95 7.84
C ILE A 12 -2.78 2.63 9.01
N GLN A 13 -1.58 2.15 8.67
CA GLN A 13 -0.58 1.79 9.67
C GLN A 13 0.46 2.91 9.79
N PRO A 14 0.87 3.29 11.01
CA PRO A 14 1.84 4.37 11.19
C PRO A 14 3.29 3.97 10.94
N ASP A 15 3.57 2.67 10.86
CA ASP A 15 4.95 2.15 10.73
C ASP A 15 5.21 1.52 9.36
N ALA A 16 4.33 1.71 8.41
CA ALA A 16 4.46 1.12 7.08
C ALA A 16 3.81 2.01 6.04
N ILE A 17 4.19 1.80 4.78
CA ILE A 17 3.49 2.45 3.66
C ILE A 17 2.17 1.71 3.46
N THR A 18 1.07 2.44 3.43
CA THR A 18 -0.25 1.85 3.20
C THR A 18 -0.67 2.12 1.76
N LEU A 19 -0.93 1.04 1.00
CA LEU A 19 -1.50 1.12 -0.34
C LEU A 19 -3.00 0.92 -0.22
N SER A 20 -3.76 1.98 -0.46
CA SER A 20 -5.22 1.93 -0.35
C SER A 20 -5.83 1.76 -1.73
N LEU A 21 -6.46 0.62 -1.97
CA LEU A 21 -7.08 0.27 -3.25
C LEU A 21 -8.59 0.41 -3.17
N LYS A 22 -9.21 0.85 -4.26
CA LYS A 22 -10.66 0.97 -4.32
C LYS A 22 -11.11 0.98 -5.77
N LYS A 23 -12.42 0.86 -5.97
CA LYS A 23 -13.04 1.03 -7.28
C LYS A 23 -13.73 2.39 -7.33
N SER A 24 -13.53 3.10 -8.41
CA SER A 24 -14.19 4.38 -8.66
C SER A 24 -14.97 4.23 -9.96
N GLY A 25 -16.25 3.87 -9.86
CA GLY A 25 -17.04 3.50 -11.03
C GLY A 25 -16.49 2.23 -11.67
N ASP A 26 -16.10 2.31 -12.93
CA ASP A 26 -15.53 1.17 -13.66
C ASP A 26 -14.00 1.15 -13.59
N VAL A 27 -13.39 2.05 -12.84
CA VAL A 27 -11.94 2.18 -12.79
C VAL A 27 -11.41 1.76 -11.43
N GLU A 28 -10.35 0.97 -11.45
CA GLU A 28 -9.65 0.59 -10.23
C GLU A 28 -8.55 1.59 -9.94
N VAL A 29 -8.57 2.17 -8.76
CA VAL A 29 -7.60 3.21 -8.37
C VAL A 29 -6.98 2.86 -7.02
N GLY A 30 -5.86 3.50 -6.74
CA GLY A 30 -5.19 3.35 -5.47
C GLY A 30 -4.52 4.64 -5.04
N ALA A 31 -4.28 4.76 -3.76
CA ALA A 31 -3.52 5.87 -3.19
C ALA A 31 -2.43 5.31 -2.30
N VAL A 32 -1.28 5.99 -2.30
CA VAL A 32 -0.13 5.59 -1.47
C VAL A 32 -0.08 6.55 -0.29
N ILE A 33 -0.12 5.99 0.91
CA ILE A 33 -0.06 6.77 2.14
C ILE A 33 1.31 6.54 2.77
N PHE A 34 2.09 7.60 2.87
CA PHE A 34 3.44 7.56 3.41
C PHE A 34 3.43 8.27 4.78
N PRO A 35 3.48 7.51 5.89
CA PRO A 35 3.42 8.12 7.22
C PRO A 35 4.67 8.93 7.54
N ALA A 36 4.49 10.03 8.25
CA ALA A 36 5.59 10.88 8.68
C ALA A 36 6.60 10.11 9.55
N THR A 37 6.10 9.17 10.35
CA THR A 37 6.95 8.40 11.26
C THR A 37 8.00 7.56 10.56
N VAL A 38 7.75 7.12 9.32
CA VAL A 38 8.73 6.31 8.58
C VAL A 38 9.61 7.16 7.66
N SER A 39 9.42 8.46 7.65
CA SER A 39 10.18 9.35 6.78
C SER A 39 11.58 9.70 7.34
N GLY A 40 11.89 9.28 8.55
CA GLY A 40 13.16 9.61 9.19
C GLY A 40 13.28 11.08 9.55
N GLY A 41 12.15 11.73 9.82
CA GLY A 41 12.12 13.14 10.19
C GLY A 41 12.04 14.10 9.01
N ARG A 42 11.92 13.58 7.79
CA ARG A 42 11.85 14.43 6.59
C ARG A 42 10.50 15.09 6.40
N LEU A 43 9.44 14.47 6.94
CA LEU A 43 8.09 14.98 6.82
C LEU A 43 7.55 15.32 8.20
N SER A 44 6.83 16.42 8.29
CA SER A 44 6.15 16.80 9.52
C SER A 44 4.74 16.23 9.61
N GLU A 45 4.22 15.72 8.49
CA GLU A 45 2.88 15.13 8.42
C GLU A 45 2.88 14.01 7.39
N ASP A 46 1.86 13.17 7.44
CA ASP A 46 1.71 12.08 6.48
C ASP A 46 1.49 12.62 5.09
N LYS A 47 2.04 11.93 4.10
CA LYS A 47 1.83 12.25 2.68
C LYS A 47 0.90 11.22 2.07
N ILE A 48 -0.08 11.71 1.32
CA ILE A 48 -1.02 10.86 0.59
C ILE A 48 -0.98 11.27 -0.88
N SER A 49 -0.72 10.31 -1.75
CA SER A 49 -0.81 10.58 -3.18
C SER A 49 -2.28 10.77 -3.55
N GLY A 50 -2.57 11.47 -4.63
CA GLY A 50 -3.91 11.48 -5.18
C GLY A 50 -4.28 10.10 -5.71
N ASP A 51 -5.52 9.92 -6.15
CA ASP A 51 -5.94 8.65 -6.76
C ASP A 51 -5.18 8.43 -8.06
N LEU A 52 -4.56 7.25 -8.17
CA LEU A 52 -3.81 6.83 -9.35
C LEU A 52 -4.42 5.55 -9.88
N PRO A 53 -4.21 5.21 -11.16
CA PRO A 53 -4.55 3.86 -11.61
C PRO A 53 -3.95 2.84 -10.65
N ALA A 54 -4.69 1.78 -10.32
CA ALA A 54 -4.27 0.83 -9.29
C ALA A 54 -2.86 0.29 -9.53
N VAL A 55 -2.52 -0.04 -10.78
CA VAL A 55 -1.19 -0.56 -11.12
C VAL A 55 -0.11 0.48 -10.81
N GLU A 56 -0.36 1.74 -11.13
CA GLU A 56 0.62 2.80 -10.89
C GLU A 56 0.80 3.07 -9.40
N SER A 57 -0.29 3.03 -8.63
CA SER A 57 -0.20 3.19 -7.18
C SER A 57 0.63 2.07 -6.56
N PHE A 58 0.44 0.83 -7.04
CA PHE A 58 1.22 -0.30 -6.57
C PHE A 58 2.71 -0.11 -6.87
N ARG A 59 3.04 0.27 -8.10
CA ARG A 59 4.45 0.50 -8.49
C ARG A 59 5.08 1.61 -7.65
N SER A 60 4.35 2.70 -7.41
CA SER A 60 4.85 3.79 -6.59
C SER A 60 5.10 3.35 -5.16
N ALA A 61 4.19 2.54 -4.60
CA ALA A 61 4.36 2.02 -3.25
C ALA A 61 5.59 1.12 -3.15
N ILE A 62 5.79 0.24 -4.13
CA ILE A 62 6.96 -0.64 -4.16
C ILE A 62 8.25 0.16 -4.23
N LYS A 63 8.29 1.17 -5.09
CA LYS A 63 9.48 2.01 -5.23
C LYS A 63 9.81 2.73 -3.92
N LEU A 64 8.81 3.34 -3.30
CA LEU A 64 9.01 4.02 -2.03
C LEU A 64 9.45 3.06 -0.93
N ALA A 65 8.84 1.88 -0.87
CA ALA A 65 9.19 0.89 0.14
C ALA A 65 10.65 0.44 -0.01
N ASN A 66 11.09 0.23 -1.25
CA ASN A 66 12.48 -0.14 -1.51
C ASN A 66 13.44 1.00 -1.17
N ASP A 67 13.09 2.23 -1.55
CA ASP A 67 13.95 3.39 -1.30
C ASP A 67 14.07 3.70 0.20
N MET A 68 12.99 3.56 0.94
CA MET A 68 12.96 3.89 2.35
C MET A 68 13.18 2.67 3.25
N LYS A 69 13.19 1.47 2.67
CA LYS A 69 13.38 0.20 3.39
C LYS A 69 12.31 -0.01 4.46
N VAL A 70 11.07 0.27 4.11
CA VAL A 70 9.92 0.05 5.00
C VAL A 70 8.97 -0.95 4.36
N ALA A 71 8.14 -1.56 5.19
CA ALA A 71 7.16 -2.53 4.72
C ALA A 71 5.99 -1.84 4.02
N ILE A 72 5.29 -2.60 3.19
CA ILE A 72 4.03 -2.17 2.58
C ILE A 72 2.91 -2.99 3.19
N VAL A 73 1.83 -2.32 3.56
CA VAL A 73 0.57 -2.99 3.91
C VAL A 73 -0.51 -2.52 2.93
N VAL A 74 -1.55 -3.31 2.75
CA VAL A 74 -2.53 -3.07 1.71
C VAL A 74 -3.94 -3.02 2.31
N MET A 75 -4.68 -1.99 1.97
CA MET A 75 -6.11 -1.89 2.24
C MET A 75 -6.84 -2.17 0.94
N ASP A 76 -7.56 -3.29 0.88
CA ASP A 76 -8.26 -3.69 -0.35
C ASP A 76 -9.66 -4.23 -0.04
N PRO A 77 -10.59 -3.36 0.38
CA PRO A 77 -11.93 -3.80 0.73
C PRO A 77 -12.78 -4.25 -0.47
N GLU A 78 -12.38 -3.90 -1.68
CA GLU A 78 -13.16 -4.18 -2.88
C GLU A 78 -12.50 -5.20 -3.80
N ASN A 79 -11.47 -5.90 -3.31
CA ASN A 79 -10.77 -6.95 -4.06
C ASN A 79 -10.20 -6.47 -5.39
N VAL A 80 -9.51 -5.35 -5.35
CA VAL A 80 -8.83 -4.79 -6.52
C VAL A 80 -7.49 -5.50 -6.79
N TRP A 81 -6.90 -6.10 -5.76
CA TRP A 81 -5.58 -6.73 -5.82
C TRP A 81 -5.49 -7.75 -6.96
N GLN A 82 -4.37 -7.73 -7.66
CA GLN A 82 -4.10 -8.65 -8.78
C GLN A 82 -3.16 -9.76 -8.32
N ASP A 83 -3.45 -11.00 -8.71
CA ASP A 83 -2.63 -12.15 -8.30
C ASP A 83 -1.19 -12.04 -8.76
N ASN A 84 -0.95 -11.39 -9.89
CA ASN A 84 0.40 -11.25 -10.43
C ASN A 84 1.25 -10.19 -9.70
N TRP A 85 0.67 -9.48 -8.75
CA TRP A 85 1.42 -8.52 -7.93
C TRP A 85 2.11 -9.18 -6.76
N GLY A 86 1.73 -10.39 -6.40
CA GLY A 86 2.24 -11.12 -5.26
C GLY A 86 1.10 -11.67 -4.43
N GLU A 87 1.42 -12.17 -3.26
CA GLU A 87 0.43 -12.74 -2.37
C GLU A 87 -0.07 -11.68 -1.38
N LEU A 88 -1.37 -11.46 -1.37
CA LEU A 88 -2.01 -10.61 -0.37
C LEU A 88 -2.63 -11.52 0.69
N TYR A 89 -2.15 -11.45 1.92
CA TYR A 89 -2.62 -12.33 2.98
C TYR A 89 -3.23 -11.51 4.13
N THR A 90 -4.21 -12.12 4.80
CA THR A 90 -4.80 -11.51 5.99
C THR A 90 -4.18 -12.17 7.21
N PRO A 91 -3.52 -11.42 8.09
CA PRO A 91 -2.95 -12.03 9.29
C PRO A 91 -4.03 -12.60 10.19
N ILE A 92 -3.71 -13.72 10.82
CA ILE A 92 -4.61 -14.35 11.77
C ILE A 92 -4.44 -13.65 13.11
N GLU A 93 -5.52 -13.14 13.64
CA GLU A 93 -5.52 -12.53 14.96
C GLU A 93 -6.13 -13.50 15.97
N ASP A 94 -5.43 -13.69 17.05
CA ASP A 94 -5.92 -14.53 18.14
C ASP A 94 -6.61 -13.71 19.21
#